data_c8c89be785a86ccf3363a04cef9f7e12
#
_entry.id   c8c89be785a86ccf3363a04cef9f7e12
#
_cell.length_a   1.000
_cell.length_b   1.000
_cell.length_c   1.000
_cell.angle_alpha   90.00
_cell.angle_beta   90.00
_cell.angle_gamma   90.00
#
_symmetry.space_group_name_H-M   'P 1'
#
loop_
_entity.id
_entity.type
_entity.pdbx_description
1 polymer ?
#
loop_
_entity_poly.entity_id
_entity_poly.type
_entity_poly.pdbx_seq_one_letter_code
_entity_poly.pdbx_strand_id
1 'polypeptide(L)'
;MVSLLILKSLIVIILWQLLLLVSAQDGKCPTSFNCGYLGQIKFPFTTTDQPHCGLLAIHGCEELEPYATKTVKLSSSTSRSYEVLKVDPRTIIITDDEQDNYLQNKSCQTFSNNFTLPHSTPLASFYIKYNITIFRCNHSLRGSLPPAFHKYSNCSHQYHIYYADPNTHNPLESKWPRSLAPCSTIQLATQAKSTDDPFQFLSGSIAIEVQLSDDCKRCLLDGKPQCLLNSKGKLNCTQ
;
A
#
# COMPACT_ATOMS: atom_id res chain seq x y z
N MET A 1 52.20 6.07 33.76
CA MET A 1 50.95 5.31 33.97
C MET A 1 49.71 6.20 34.12
N VAL A 2 49.77 7.27 34.91
CA VAL A 2 48.62 8.21 35.14
C VAL A 2 48.13 8.87 33.84
N SER A 3 49.00 9.26 32.93
CA SER A 3 48.65 9.90 31.66
C SER A 3 47.80 9.01 30.73
N LEU A 4 48.05 7.69 30.71
CA LEU A 4 47.32 6.74 29.89
C LEU A 4 45.91 6.47 30.40
N LEU A 5 45.70 6.54 31.71
CA LEU A 5 44.40 6.41 32.35
C LEU A 5 43.51 7.63 32.07
N ILE A 6 44.11 8.83 32.14
CA ILE A 6 43.39 10.08 31.82
C ILE A 6 42.96 10.09 30.36
N LEU A 7 43.83 9.68 29.42
CA LEU A 7 43.49 9.61 28.01
C LEU A 7 42.34 8.62 27.69
N LYS A 8 42.36 7.45 28.32
CA LYS A 8 41.26 6.48 28.20
C LYS A 8 39.94 7.02 28.72
N SER A 9 39.96 7.71 29.88
CA SER A 9 38.78 8.33 30.46
C SER A 9 38.18 9.41 29.55
N LEU A 10 39.03 10.25 28.96
CA LEU A 10 38.60 11.28 28.01
C LEU A 10 37.97 10.67 26.77
N ILE A 11 38.55 9.61 26.21
CA ILE A 11 37.98 8.93 25.03
C ILE A 11 36.58 8.35 25.34
N VAL A 12 36.40 7.73 26.51
CA VAL A 12 35.11 7.19 26.94
C VAL A 12 34.06 8.29 27.09
N ILE A 13 34.44 9.43 27.69
CA ILE A 13 33.53 10.58 27.83
C ILE A 13 33.13 11.15 26.47
N ILE A 14 34.08 11.29 25.55
CA ILE A 14 33.80 11.79 24.19
C ILE A 14 32.87 10.80 23.41
N LEU A 15 33.14 9.50 23.49
CA LEU A 15 32.29 8.48 22.89
C LEU A 15 30.87 8.49 23.49
N TRP A 16 30.73 8.69 24.81
CA TRP A 16 29.43 8.81 25.44
C TRP A 16 28.69 10.06 25.03
N GLN A 17 29.38 11.20 24.93
CA GLN A 17 28.77 12.45 24.40
C GLN A 17 28.36 12.31 22.95
N LEU A 18 29.15 11.65 22.10
CA LEU A 18 28.77 11.34 20.72
C LEU A 18 27.55 10.42 20.64
N LEU A 19 27.47 9.40 21.53
CA LEU A 19 26.29 8.53 21.63
C LEU A 19 25.03 9.30 22.07
N LEU A 20 25.17 10.24 23.02
CA LEU A 20 24.07 11.10 23.45
C LEU A 20 23.63 12.08 22.35
N LEU A 21 24.55 12.61 21.55
CA LEU A 21 24.23 13.47 20.41
C LEU A 21 23.50 12.70 19.29
N VAL A 22 23.85 11.45 19.04
CA VAL A 22 23.16 10.58 18.08
C VAL A 22 21.74 10.20 18.58
N SER A 23 21.57 10.05 19.91
CA SER A 23 20.25 9.75 20.50
C SER A 23 19.33 10.97 20.60
N ALA A 24 19.88 12.17 20.52
CA ALA A 24 19.15 13.45 20.66
C ALA A 24 18.68 14.04 19.33
N GLN A 25 18.68 13.29 18.25
CA GLN A 25 17.83 13.61 17.12
C GLN A 25 16.37 13.35 17.53
N ASP A 26 15.85 14.26 18.35
CA ASP A 26 14.42 14.40 18.60
C ASP A 26 13.74 14.44 17.24
N GLY A 27 13.08 13.34 16.90
CA GLY A 27 12.49 13.10 15.62
C GLY A 27 11.30 14.02 15.35
N LYS A 28 11.55 15.31 15.18
CA LYS A 28 10.57 16.24 14.61
C LYS A 28 10.43 15.88 13.15
N CYS A 29 9.28 15.32 12.84
CA CYS A 29 8.97 15.00 11.46
C CYS A 29 8.71 16.28 10.66
N PRO A 30 9.31 16.43 9.49
CA PRO A 30 9.01 17.56 8.61
C PRO A 30 7.56 17.47 8.12
N THR A 31 6.98 18.61 7.76
CA THR A 31 5.62 18.71 7.25
C THR A 31 5.48 18.16 5.83
N SER A 32 6.59 18.06 5.11
CA SER A 32 6.68 17.47 3.77
C SER A 32 8.11 17.02 3.46
N PHE A 33 8.22 16.10 2.50
CA PHE A 33 9.47 15.55 2.00
C PHE A 33 9.58 15.81 0.49
N ASN A 34 10.73 16.20 -0.01
CA ASN A 34 10.98 16.24 -1.45
C ASN A 34 11.25 14.82 -1.96
N CYS A 35 10.58 14.41 -3.02
CA CYS A 35 10.71 13.07 -3.59
C CYS A 35 10.94 13.09 -5.12
N GLY A 36 11.81 13.95 -5.58
CA GLY A 36 12.17 14.05 -6.99
C GLY A 36 10.95 14.37 -7.86
N TYR A 37 10.72 13.56 -8.92
CA TYR A 37 9.60 13.77 -9.85
C TYR A 37 8.20 13.61 -9.20
N LEU A 38 8.11 12.95 -8.04
CA LEU A 38 6.85 12.87 -7.28
C LEU A 38 6.52 14.18 -6.54
N GLY A 39 7.46 15.15 -6.51
CA GLY A 39 7.29 16.44 -5.86
C GLY A 39 7.33 16.37 -4.34
N GLN A 40 6.53 17.22 -3.70
CA GLN A 40 6.44 17.29 -2.24
C GLN A 40 5.41 16.28 -1.73
N ILE A 41 5.88 15.23 -1.07
CA ILE A 41 5.02 14.26 -0.39
C ILE A 41 4.78 14.69 1.07
N LYS A 42 3.61 14.33 1.60
CA LYS A 42 3.17 14.65 2.96
C LYS A 42 2.58 13.43 3.64
N PHE A 43 2.41 13.50 4.95
CA PHE A 43 1.64 12.49 5.67
C PHE A 43 0.32 12.18 4.93
N PRO A 44 -0.06 10.90 4.73
CA PRO A 44 0.44 9.70 5.39
C PRO A 44 1.70 9.06 4.77
N PHE A 45 2.28 9.66 3.73
CA PHE A 45 3.49 9.16 3.08
C PHE A 45 4.74 9.77 3.72
N THR A 46 5.85 9.04 3.64
CA THR A 46 7.15 9.45 4.17
C THR A 46 8.27 8.87 3.30
N THR A 47 9.52 9.14 3.65
CA THR A 47 10.71 8.55 3.01
C THR A 47 11.30 7.43 3.86
N THR A 48 12.14 6.59 3.26
CA THR A 48 12.83 5.52 3.98
C THR A 48 13.85 6.02 4.99
N ASP A 49 14.33 7.26 4.87
CA ASP A 49 15.22 7.90 5.85
C ASP A 49 14.48 8.27 7.14
N GLN A 50 13.17 8.53 7.04
CA GLN A 50 12.34 8.92 8.17
C GLN A 50 11.05 8.08 8.24
N PRO A 51 11.15 6.74 8.33
CA PRO A 51 10.00 5.84 8.23
C PRO A 51 8.97 6.03 9.34
N HIS A 52 9.41 6.58 10.49
CA HIS A 52 8.54 6.88 11.63
C HIS A 52 7.66 8.12 11.43
N CYS A 53 7.89 8.90 10.35
CA CYS A 53 7.16 10.13 10.06
C CYS A 53 5.92 9.92 9.18
N GLY A 54 5.58 8.69 8.82
CA GLY A 54 4.40 8.38 8.03
C GLY A 54 3.95 6.94 8.18
N LEU A 55 2.96 6.56 7.39
CA LEU A 55 2.36 5.23 7.41
C LEU A 55 2.91 4.34 6.28
N LEU A 56 3.41 4.96 5.20
CA LEU A 56 3.94 4.28 4.03
C LEU A 56 5.20 5.01 3.55
N ALA A 57 6.34 4.33 3.62
CA ALA A 57 7.62 4.89 3.25
C ALA A 57 7.95 4.64 1.78
N ILE A 58 8.33 5.69 1.06
CA ILE A 58 8.76 5.66 -0.34
C ILE A 58 10.29 5.64 -0.36
N HIS A 59 10.85 4.67 -1.06
CA HIS A 59 12.28 4.51 -1.25
C HIS A 59 12.76 5.31 -2.46
N GLY A 60 14.00 5.82 -2.38
CA GLY A 60 14.67 6.52 -3.47
C GLY A 60 14.37 8.02 -3.53
N CYS A 61 13.61 8.58 -2.58
CA CYS A 61 13.34 10.01 -2.53
C CYS A 61 14.62 10.84 -2.27
N GLU A 62 15.58 10.28 -1.57
CA GLU A 62 16.88 10.85 -1.19
C GLU A 62 17.93 10.82 -2.30
N GLU A 63 17.66 10.12 -3.40
CA GLU A 63 18.59 9.99 -4.50
C GLU A 63 18.75 11.34 -5.23
N LEU A 64 20.01 11.69 -5.55
CA LEU A 64 20.37 12.93 -6.23
C LEU A 64 19.83 12.98 -7.67
N GLU A 65 19.61 11.81 -8.28
CA GLU A 65 19.04 11.72 -9.62
C GLU A 65 17.51 11.93 -9.55
N PRO A 66 16.98 13.03 -10.09
CA PRO A 66 15.57 13.37 -9.98
C PRO A 66 14.64 12.37 -10.66
N TYR A 67 15.15 11.60 -11.62
CA TYR A 67 14.39 10.59 -12.39
C TYR A 67 14.64 9.17 -11.93
N ALA A 68 15.43 8.95 -10.87
CA ALA A 68 15.60 7.62 -10.31
C ALA A 68 14.25 7.02 -9.89
N THR A 69 14.04 5.76 -10.22
CA THR A 69 12.78 5.04 -9.91
C THR A 69 12.49 5.06 -8.41
N LYS A 70 11.32 5.55 -8.05
CA LYS A 70 10.83 5.57 -6.67
C LYS A 70 10.00 4.31 -6.43
N THR A 71 10.23 3.65 -5.31
CA THR A 71 9.55 2.39 -5.01
C THR A 71 8.91 2.37 -3.63
N VAL A 72 7.94 1.50 -3.45
CA VAL A 72 7.28 1.27 -2.16
C VAL A 72 7.16 -0.22 -1.87
N LYS A 73 7.35 -0.61 -0.60
CA LYS A 73 7.03 -1.93 -0.08
C LYS A 73 5.74 -1.87 0.70
N LEU A 74 4.76 -2.67 0.31
CA LEU A 74 3.44 -2.68 0.95
C LEU A 74 3.37 -3.60 2.18
N SER A 75 4.29 -4.55 2.27
CA SER A 75 4.38 -5.46 3.42
C SER A 75 5.84 -5.73 3.76
N SER A 76 6.12 -5.82 5.05
CA SER A 76 7.44 -6.23 5.56
C SER A 76 7.73 -7.72 5.35
N SER A 77 6.69 -8.53 5.16
CA SER A 77 6.82 -9.98 4.96
C SER A 77 7.19 -10.37 3.53
N THR A 78 7.07 -9.44 2.57
CA THR A 78 7.41 -9.67 1.18
C THR A 78 8.65 -8.87 0.78
N SER A 79 9.51 -9.46 -0.05
CA SER A 79 10.64 -8.75 -0.67
C SER A 79 10.19 -7.87 -1.85
N ARG A 80 8.91 -7.95 -2.25
CA ARG A 80 8.37 -7.28 -3.43
C ARG A 80 8.27 -5.78 -3.20
N SER A 81 8.81 -5.00 -4.11
CA SER A 81 8.67 -3.55 -4.20
C SER A 81 7.94 -3.19 -5.50
N TYR A 82 7.19 -2.10 -5.45
CA TYR A 82 6.39 -1.60 -6.56
C TYR A 82 6.89 -0.21 -6.95
N GLU A 83 6.95 0.09 -8.23
CA GLU A 83 7.28 1.43 -8.69
C GLU A 83 6.15 2.41 -8.38
N VAL A 84 6.51 3.61 -7.90
CA VAL A 84 5.56 4.67 -7.60
C VAL A 84 5.46 5.60 -8.78
N LEU A 85 4.28 5.66 -9.38
CA LEU A 85 4.01 6.54 -10.53
C LEU A 85 3.54 7.93 -10.09
N LYS A 86 2.76 8.01 -9.02
CA LYS A 86 2.17 9.26 -8.55
C LYS A 86 1.81 9.18 -7.07
N VAL A 87 1.89 10.32 -6.38
CA VAL A 87 1.42 10.49 -5.01
C VAL A 87 0.47 11.69 -4.95
N ASP A 88 -0.76 11.46 -4.51
CA ASP A 88 -1.73 12.49 -4.16
C ASP A 88 -1.87 12.54 -2.62
N PRO A 89 -2.57 13.50 -1.99
CA PRO A 89 -2.57 13.67 -0.53
C PRO A 89 -2.92 12.42 0.29
N ARG A 90 -3.71 11.49 -0.25
CA ARG A 90 -4.08 10.23 0.42
C ARG A 90 -4.11 9.03 -0.52
N THR A 91 -3.58 9.17 -1.72
CA THR A 91 -3.57 8.11 -2.72
C THR A 91 -2.17 7.97 -3.28
N ILE A 92 -1.67 6.75 -3.36
CA ILE A 92 -0.46 6.41 -4.08
C ILE A 92 -0.83 5.54 -5.27
N ILE A 93 -0.30 5.85 -6.45
CA ILE A 93 -0.47 5.04 -7.65
C ILE A 93 0.85 4.32 -7.90
N ILE A 94 0.78 3.01 -7.93
CA ILE A 94 1.93 2.13 -8.15
C ILE A 94 1.71 1.27 -9.39
N THR A 95 2.78 0.70 -9.92
CA THR A 95 2.68 -0.32 -10.97
C THR A 95 3.17 -1.67 -10.47
N ASP A 96 2.47 -2.71 -10.91
CA ASP A 96 2.81 -4.10 -10.73
C ASP A 96 3.18 -4.69 -12.10
N ASP A 97 4.48 -4.65 -12.43
CA ASP A 97 5.00 -5.07 -13.74
C ASP A 97 4.69 -6.55 -14.04
N GLU A 98 4.66 -7.39 -13.01
CA GLU A 98 4.32 -8.80 -13.18
C GLU A 98 2.85 -8.96 -13.56
N GLN A 99 1.96 -8.22 -12.88
CA GLN A 99 0.54 -8.19 -13.20
C GLN A 99 0.30 -7.62 -14.61
N ASP A 100 0.98 -6.54 -14.98
CA ASP A 100 0.92 -5.96 -16.31
C ASP A 100 1.35 -6.96 -17.39
N ASN A 101 2.44 -7.68 -17.16
CA ASN A 101 2.89 -8.72 -18.07
C ASN A 101 1.85 -9.84 -18.22
N TYR A 102 1.22 -10.28 -17.14
CA TYR A 102 0.14 -11.27 -17.21
C TYR A 102 -1.08 -10.76 -17.98
N LEU A 103 -1.44 -9.49 -17.80
CA LEU A 103 -2.56 -8.86 -18.51
C LEU A 103 -2.28 -8.75 -20.01
N GLN A 104 -1.09 -8.27 -20.40
CA GLN A 104 -0.69 -8.14 -21.81
C GLN A 104 -0.68 -9.48 -22.53
N ASN A 105 -0.24 -10.55 -21.86
CA ASN A 105 -0.19 -11.89 -22.42
C ASN A 105 -1.52 -12.67 -22.26
N LYS A 106 -2.58 -12.02 -21.74
CA LYS A 106 -3.86 -12.67 -21.40
C LYS A 106 -3.70 -13.95 -20.59
N SER A 107 -2.71 -13.95 -19.69
CA SER A 107 -2.37 -15.10 -18.88
C SER A 107 -3.34 -15.25 -17.71
N CYS A 108 -3.83 -16.45 -17.48
CA CYS A 108 -4.63 -16.77 -16.32
C CYS A 108 -3.89 -16.66 -14.97
N GLN A 109 -2.57 -16.48 -15.01
CA GLN A 109 -1.78 -16.11 -13.82
C GLN A 109 -2.25 -14.79 -13.20
N THR A 110 -2.82 -13.87 -13.99
CA THR A 110 -3.53 -12.67 -13.52
C THR A 110 -4.45 -12.96 -12.35
N PHE A 111 -5.19 -14.07 -12.38
CA PHE A 111 -6.15 -14.45 -11.33
C PHE A 111 -5.55 -15.30 -10.21
N SER A 112 -4.25 -15.47 -10.19
CA SER A 112 -3.51 -16.20 -9.15
C SER A 112 -2.64 -15.27 -8.29
N ASN A 113 -2.45 -14.04 -8.72
CA ASN A 113 -1.60 -13.07 -8.05
C ASN A 113 -2.30 -12.52 -6.81
N ASN A 114 -1.73 -12.76 -5.63
CA ASN A 114 -2.21 -12.21 -4.36
C ASN A 114 -1.50 -10.87 -4.10
N PHE A 115 -2.12 -9.79 -4.54
CA PHE A 115 -1.71 -8.45 -4.14
C PHE A 115 -2.04 -8.24 -2.65
N THR A 116 -1.03 -7.92 -1.85
CA THR A 116 -1.20 -7.74 -0.41
C THR A 116 -1.07 -6.27 -0.05
N LEU A 117 -2.15 -5.68 0.43
CA LEU A 117 -2.15 -4.33 0.98
C LEU A 117 -1.43 -4.29 2.35
N PRO A 118 -0.93 -3.11 2.77
CA PRO A 118 -0.45 -2.92 4.13
C PRO A 118 -1.53 -3.28 5.16
N HIS A 119 -1.11 -3.82 6.30
CA HIS A 119 -2.04 -4.11 7.38
C HIS A 119 -2.71 -2.85 7.91
N SER A 120 -4.02 -2.93 8.16
CA SER A 120 -4.74 -1.85 8.83
C SER A 120 -4.19 -1.65 10.24
N THR A 121 -4.06 -0.39 10.63
CA THR A 121 -3.60 0.04 11.94
C THR A 121 -4.70 0.87 12.62
N PRO A 122 -4.60 1.19 13.92
CA PRO A 122 -5.52 2.14 14.56
C PRO A 122 -5.52 3.53 13.93
N LEU A 123 -4.50 3.87 13.12
CA LEU A 123 -4.38 5.17 12.46
C LEU A 123 -5.02 5.19 11.08
N ALA A 124 -4.95 4.08 10.34
CA ALA A 124 -5.42 4.02 8.96
C ALA A 124 -5.72 2.60 8.47
N SER A 125 -6.56 2.53 7.45
CA SER A 125 -6.75 1.38 6.58
C SER A 125 -6.36 1.70 5.14
N PHE A 126 -6.06 0.65 4.36
CA PHE A 126 -5.61 0.75 2.98
C PHE A 126 -6.56 -0.04 2.10
N TYR A 127 -6.92 0.50 0.95
CA TYR A 127 -7.76 -0.20 -0.03
C TYR A 127 -7.44 0.22 -1.46
N ILE A 128 -7.70 -0.68 -2.40
CA ILE A 128 -7.58 -0.36 -3.83
C ILE A 128 -8.78 0.49 -4.22
N LYS A 129 -8.55 1.72 -4.68
CA LYS A 129 -9.60 2.71 -4.95
C LYS A 129 -10.54 2.27 -6.06
N TYR A 130 -10.00 1.69 -7.12
CA TYR A 130 -10.75 1.14 -8.26
C TYR A 130 -10.44 -0.34 -8.34
N ASN A 131 -11.37 -1.17 -7.89
CA ASN A 131 -11.15 -2.61 -7.84
C ASN A 131 -12.41 -3.38 -8.21
N ILE A 132 -12.19 -4.64 -8.56
CA ILE A 132 -13.24 -5.63 -8.77
C ILE A 132 -12.93 -6.87 -7.96
N THR A 133 -13.96 -7.47 -7.37
CA THR A 133 -13.84 -8.78 -6.72
C THR A 133 -14.00 -9.88 -7.76
N ILE A 134 -12.97 -10.68 -7.91
CA ILE A 134 -12.94 -11.86 -8.76
C ILE A 134 -13.14 -13.10 -7.90
N PHE A 135 -14.03 -13.98 -8.33
CA PHE A 135 -14.28 -15.29 -7.72
C PHE A 135 -13.66 -16.38 -8.60
N ARG A 136 -12.70 -17.11 -8.05
CA ARG A 136 -12.07 -18.25 -8.70
C ARG A 136 -12.65 -19.54 -8.14
N CYS A 137 -13.41 -20.26 -8.96
CA CYS A 137 -14.15 -21.46 -8.58
C CYS A 137 -13.59 -22.70 -9.29
N ASN A 138 -13.28 -23.75 -8.53
CA ASN A 138 -12.68 -24.98 -9.07
C ASN A 138 -13.65 -25.79 -9.98
N HIS A 139 -14.93 -25.47 -9.97
CA HIS A 139 -15.94 -26.09 -10.85
C HIS A 139 -16.97 -25.07 -11.30
N SER A 140 -17.67 -25.39 -12.37
CA SER A 140 -18.82 -24.62 -12.80
C SER A 140 -19.86 -24.59 -11.69
N LEU A 141 -20.34 -23.39 -11.39
CA LEU A 141 -21.40 -23.21 -10.40
C LEU A 141 -22.69 -23.90 -10.86
N ARG A 142 -23.35 -24.55 -9.93
CA ARG A 142 -24.71 -25.07 -10.16
C ARG A 142 -25.70 -23.94 -9.94
N GLY A 143 -26.56 -23.70 -10.93
CA GLY A 143 -27.57 -22.65 -10.91
C GLY A 143 -27.15 -21.37 -11.67
N SER A 144 -28.10 -20.48 -11.87
CA SER A 144 -27.89 -19.18 -12.52
C SER A 144 -27.37 -18.16 -11.51
N LEU A 145 -26.33 -17.45 -11.85
CA LEU A 145 -25.94 -16.23 -11.15
C LEU A 145 -26.86 -15.06 -11.56
N PRO A 146 -26.99 -14.02 -10.71
CA PRO A 146 -27.66 -12.79 -11.11
C PRO A 146 -27.09 -12.23 -12.41
N PRO A 147 -27.90 -11.53 -13.23
CA PRO A 147 -27.46 -10.98 -14.53
C PRO A 147 -26.27 -10.04 -14.47
N ALA A 148 -26.01 -9.45 -13.28
CA ALA A 148 -24.85 -8.58 -13.06
C ALA A 148 -23.50 -9.32 -13.01
N PHE A 149 -23.51 -10.67 -13.00
CA PHE A 149 -22.29 -11.46 -12.95
C PHE A 149 -21.87 -11.92 -14.35
N HIS A 150 -20.59 -11.69 -14.63
CA HIS A 150 -19.93 -12.21 -15.82
C HIS A 150 -19.22 -13.53 -15.48
N LYS A 151 -19.07 -14.39 -16.47
CA LYS A 151 -18.31 -15.63 -16.38
C LYS A 151 -17.23 -15.65 -17.46
N TYR A 152 -15.98 -15.87 -17.03
CA TYR A 152 -14.87 -16.10 -17.95
C TYR A 152 -14.36 -17.54 -17.76
N SER A 153 -14.38 -18.33 -18.86
CA SER A 153 -14.12 -19.78 -18.81
C SER A 153 -12.82 -20.20 -19.51
N ASN A 154 -12.06 -19.25 -20.08
CA ASN A 154 -10.88 -19.56 -20.89
C ASN A 154 -9.59 -19.81 -20.07
N CYS A 155 -9.71 -19.83 -18.74
CA CYS A 155 -8.57 -20.03 -17.82
C CYS A 155 -8.32 -21.49 -17.47
N SER A 156 -8.28 -22.37 -18.45
CA SER A 156 -8.02 -23.79 -18.26
C SER A 156 -9.22 -24.60 -17.73
N HIS A 157 -9.09 -25.92 -17.79
CA HIS A 157 -10.09 -26.86 -17.25
C HIS A 157 -10.14 -26.92 -15.71
N GLN A 158 -9.27 -26.15 -15.02
CA GLN A 158 -9.09 -26.27 -13.58
C GLN A 158 -10.01 -25.33 -12.77
N TYR A 159 -10.37 -24.16 -13.31
CA TYR A 159 -11.22 -23.20 -12.62
C TYR A 159 -11.96 -22.25 -13.57
N HIS A 160 -13.06 -21.71 -13.07
CA HIS A 160 -13.85 -20.67 -13.72
C HIS A 160 -13.73 -19.37 -12.94
N ILE A 161 -13.72 -18.26 -13.67
CA ILE A 161 -13.67 -16.92 -13.11
C ILE A 161 -15.07 -16.32 -13.18
N TYR A 162 -15.54 -15.76 -12.05
CA TYR A 162 -16.76 -14.99 -12.00
C TYR A 162 -16.46 -13.62 -11.39
N TYR A 163 -17.14 -12.59 -11.87
CA TYR A 163 -17.02 -11.23 -11.37
C TYR A 163 -18.30 -10.46 -11.63
N ALA A 164 -18.56 -9.42 -10.82
CA ALA A 164 -19.70 -8.52 -11.00
C ALA A 164 -19.21 -7.13 -11.34
N ASP A 165 -19.98 -6.40 -12.14
CA ASP A 165 -19.73 -4.99 -12.41
C ASP A 165 -19.80 -4.20 -11.08
N PRO A 166 -18.71 -3.52 -10.67
CA PRO A 166 -18.70 -2.74 -9.43
C PRO A 166 -19.74 -1.61 -9.42
N ASN A 167 -20.22 -1.17 -10.58
CA ASN A 167 -21.26 -0.15 -10.66
C ASN A 167 -22.68 -0.71 -10.50
N THR A 168 -22.88 -2.01 -10.64
CA THR A 168 -24.19 -2.66 -10.52
C THR A 168 -24.37 -3.40 -9.21
N HIS A 169 -23.28 -3.59 -8.48
CA HIS A 169 -23.28 -4.32 -7.21
C HIS A 169 -22.56 -3.49 -6.16
N ASN A 170 -23.33 -2.85 -5.26
CA ASN A 170 -22.74 -2.18 -4.12
C ASN A 170 -22.21 -3.27 -3.14
N PRO A 171 -20.88 -3.47 -3.03
CA PRO A 171 -20.31 -4.52 -2.20
C PRO A 171 -20.64 -4.36 -0.70
N LEU A 172 -21.11 -3.18 -0.29
CA LEU A 172 -21.47 -2.87 1.10
C LEU A 172 -22.91 -3.28 1.45
N GLU A 173 -23.80 -3.45 0.47
CA GLU A 173 -25.23 -3.66 0.71
C GLU A 173 -25.73 -5.07 0.39
N SER A 174 -25.01 -5.85 -0.39
CA SER A 174 -25.48 -7.17 -0.81
C SER A 174 -24.53 -8.29 -0.41
N LYS A 175 -25.06 -9.27 0.25
CA LYS A 175 -24.35 -10.55 0.47
C LYS A 175 -24.12 -11.20 -0.89
N TRP A 176 -22.88 -11.60 -1.16
CA TRP A 176 -22.55 -12.38 -2.34
C TRP A 176 -23.45 -13.60 -2.47
N PRO A 177 -23.83 -14.03 -3.68
CA PRO A 177 -24.58 -15.25 -3.89
C PRO A 177 -23.95 -16.44 -3.15
N ARG A 178 -24.74 -17.22 -2.44
CA ARG A 178 -24.25 -18.39 -1.67
C ARG A 178 -23.51 -19.40 -2.56
N SER A 179 -23.84 -19.47 -3.84
CA SER A 179 -23.14 -20.30 -4.82
C SER A 179 -21.66 -19.94 -4.99
N LEU A 180 -21.26 -18.69 -4.70
CA LEU A 180 -19.88 -18.22 -4.76
C LEU A 180 -19.09 -18.47 -3.47
N ALA A 181 -19.75 -18.87 -2.39
CA ALA A 181 -19.10 -19.11 -1.08
C ALA A 181 -17.92 -20.11 -1.12
N PRO A 182 -17.93 -21.19 -1.93
CA PRO A 182 -16.80 -22.12 -2.04
C PRO A 182 -15.65 -21.61 -2.92
N CYS A 183 -15.80 -20.45 -3.57
CA CYS A 183 -14.80 -19.90 -4.46
C CYS A 183 -13.76 -19.08 -3.67
N SER A 184 -12.51 -19.11 -4.09
CA SER A 184 -11.52 -18.16 -3.59
C SER A 184 -11.77 -16.77 -4.18
N THR A 185 -11.56 -15.73 -3.38
CA THR A 185 -11.75 -14.35 -3.81
C THR A 185 -10.42 -13.63 -3.89
N ILE A 186 -10.25 -12.81 -4.94
CA ILE A 186 -9.14 -11.88 -5.10
C ILE A 186 -9.70 -10.51 -5.50
N GLN A 187 -8.99 -9.45 -5.11
CA GLN A 187 -9.30 -8.10 -5.56
C GLN A 187 -8.24 -7.63 -6.54
N LEU A 188 -8.67 -7.21 -7.71
CA LEU A 188 -7.79 -6.70 -8.75
C LEU A 188 -8.15 -5.26 -9.11
N ALA A 189 -7.13 -4.47 -9.45
CA ALA A 189 -7.32 -3.10 -9.90
C ALA A 189 -8.00 -3.05 -11.28
N THR A 190 -8.83 -2.02 -11.48
CA THR A 190 -9.52 -1.78 -12.75
C THR A 190 -9.25 -0.38 -13.26
N GLN A 191 -9.25 -0.22 -14.58
CA GLN A 191 -9.11 1.08 -15.26
C GLN A 191 -10.35 1.48 -16.06
N ALA A 192 -11.29 0.56 -16.26
CA ALA A 192 -12.50 0.76 -17.07
C ALA A 192 -13.67 -0.03 -16.48
N LYS A 193 -14.86 0.14 -17.10
CA LYS A 193 -16.03 -0.69 -16.78
C LYS A 193 -15.76 -2.14 -17.17
N SER A 194 -16.31 -3.06 -16.38
CA SER A 194 -16.22 -4.49 -16.65
C SER A 194 -16.91 -4.86 -17.98
N THR A 195 -16.29 -5.78 -18.70
CA THR A 195 -16.76 -6.38 -19.93
C THR A 195 -16.71 -7.90 -19.81
N ASP A 196 -17.13 -8.65 -20.82
CA ASP A 196 -17.04 -10.11 -20.83
C ASP A 196 -15.59 -10.64 -20.90
N ASP A 197 -14.63 -9.80 -21.35
CA ASP A 197 -13.19 -10.11 -21.33
C ASP A 197 -12.51 -9.32 -20.20
N PRO A 198 -12.11 -9.99 -19.09
CA PRO A 198 -11.50 -9.32 -17.94
C PRO A 198 -10.16 -8.63 -18.27
N PHE A 199 -9.45 -9.07 -19.29
CA PHE A 199 -8.18 -8.46 -19.71
C PHE A 199 -8.33 -7.08 -20.36
N GLN A 200 -9.56 -6.66 -20.69
CA GLN A 200 -9.82 -5.34 -21.26
C GLN A 200 -9.98 -4.23 -20.22
N PHE A 201 -10.33 -4.58 -18.97
CA PHE A 201 -10.61 -3.58 -17.95
C PHE A 201 -9.72 -3.70 -16.70
N LEU A 202 -9.04 -4.82 -16.50
CA LEU A 202 -8.07 -4.96 -15.42
C LEU A 202 -6.82 -4.13 -15.69
N SER A 203 -6.11 -3.77 -14.62
CA SER A 203 -4.93 -2.91 -14.68
C SER A 203 -3.83 -3.43 -13.77
N GLY A 204 -2.57 -3.33 -14.21
CA GLY A 204 -1.41 -3.47 -13.35
C GLY A 204 -1.05 -2.17 -12.61
N SER A 205 -1.65 -1.04 -13.03
CA SER A 205 -1.57 0.22 -12.28
C SER A 205 -2.61 0.22 -11.17
N ILE A 206 -2.16 0.36 -9.92
CA ILE A 206 -2.98 0.18 -8.72
C ILE A 206 -3.01 1.49 -7.94
N ALA A 207 -4.20 2.08 -7.78
CA ALA A 207 -4.41 3.24 -6.92
C ALA A 207 -4.78 2.76 -5.51
N ILE A 208 -3.87 2.97 -4.55
CA ILE A 208 -4.09 2.64 -3.14
C ILE A 208 -4.48 3.91 -2.40
N GLU A 209 -5.65 3.91 -1.79
CA GLU A 209 -6.12 5.00 -0.95
C GLU A 209 -5.87 4.67 0.53
N VAL A 210 -5.38 5.68 1.27
CA VAL A 210 -5.15 5.61 2.71
C VAL A 210 -6.32 6.27 3.41
N GLN A 211 -7.16 5.50 4.06
CA GLN A 211 -8.26 5.98 4.87
C GLN A 211 -7.82 6.15 6.31
N LEU A 212 -7.57 7.40 6.71
CA LEU A 212 -7.19 7.73 8.08
C LEU A 212 -8.38 7.53 9.04
N SER A 213 -8.09 7.12 10.27
CA SER A 213 -9.07 7.09 11.37
C SER A 213 -9.60 8.50 11.65
N ASP A 214 -10.78 8.60 12.27
CA ASP A 214 -11.38 9.89 12.57
C ASP A 214 -10.57 10.70 13.59
N ASP A 215 -9.89 10.01 14.50
CA ASP A 215 -8.98 10.64 15.45
C ASP A 215 -7.75 11.23 14.76
N CYS A 216 -7.17 10.51 13.79
CA CYS A 216 -6.05 11.00 12.99
C CYS A 216 -6.48 12.17 12.09
N LYS A 217 -7.66 12.11 11.49
CA LYS A 217 -8.23 13.22 10.71
C LYS A 217 -8.39 14.48 11.57
N ARG A 218 -8.85 14.35 12.82
CA ARG A 218 -8.94 15.48 13.76
C ARG A 218 -7.60 16.14 14.00
N CYS A 219 -6.54 15.38 14.26
CA CYS A 219 -5.18 15.93 14.39
C CYS A 219 -4.81 16.84 13.22
N LEU A 220 -5.04 16.37 11.98
CA LEU A 220 -4.71 17.14 10.78
C LEU A 220 -5.58 18.38 10.62
N LEU A 221 -6.87 18.31 10.98
CA LEU A 221 -7.80 19.47 10.97
C LEU A 221 -7.39 20.53 11.99
N ASP A 222 -6.85 20.12 13.14
CA ASP A 222 -6.33 21.00 14.19
C ASP A 222 -4.95 21.61 13.81
N GLY A 223 -4.55 21.49 12.55
CA GLY A 223 -3.29 22.05 12.03
C GLY A 223 -2.03 21.28 12.44
N LYS A 224 -2.17 20.08 13.01
CA LYS A 224 -1.02 19.21 13.29
C LYS A 224 -0.58 18.51 12.00
N PRO A 225 0.75 18.44 11.72
CA PRO A 225 1.23 17.89 10.45
C PRO A 225 1.04 16.37 10.35
N GLN A 226 0.90 15.67 11.48
CA GLN A 226 0.88 14.20 11.50
C GLN A 226 0.11 13.65 12.71
N CYS A 227 -0.30 12.39 12.60
CA CYS A 227 -0.76 11.57 13.70
C CYS A 227 0.07 10.27 13.76
N LEU A 228 0.58 9.93 14.92
CA LEU A 228 1.44 8.77 15.14
C LEU A 228 0.96 7.99 16.36
N LEU A 229 1.39 6.73 16.49
CA LEU A 229 1.21 5.97 17.72
C LEU A 229 2.44 6.17 18.62
N ASN A 230 2.20 6.47 19.89
CA ASN A 230 3.27 6.46 20.88
C ASN A 230 3.67 5.02 21.26
N SER A 231 4.70 4.86 22.08
CA SER A 231 5.20 3.55 22.56
C SER A 231 4.15 2.69 23.28
N LYS A 232 3.03 3.27 23.71
CA LYS A 232 1.89 2.59 24.34
C LYS A 232 0.76 2.27 23.35
N GLY A 233 0.98 2.47 22.06
CA GLY A 233 -0.04 2.27 21.02
C GLY A 233 -1.18 3.32 21.03
N LYS A 234 -1.00 4.43 21.76
CA LYS A 234 -1.98 5.50 21.84
C LYS A 234 -1.68 6.56 20.78
N LEU A 235 -2.74 7.09 20.15
CA LEU A 235 -2.62 8.16 19.14
C LEU A 235 -2.01 9.42 19.79
N ASN A 236 -1.06 10.01 19.11
CA ASN A 236 -0.42 11.28 19.44
C ASN A 236 -0.41 12.18 18.21
N CYS A 237 -0.94 13.41 18.35
CA CYS A 237 -0.80 14.43 17.32
C CYS A 237 0.53 15.13 17.49
N THR A 238 1.43 15.03 16.51
CA THR A 238 2.74 15.69 16.55
C THR A 238 2.62 17.20 16.30
N GLN A 239 3.53 17.94 16.92
CA GLN A 239 3.63 19.39 16.72
C GLN A 239 4.57 19.70 15.56
#